data_1c5da279c3ccc4e836f231872417a05d
#
_entry.id   1c5da279c3ccc4e836f231872417a05d
#
_cell.length_a   1.000
_cell.length_b   1.000
_cell.length_c   1.000
_cell.angle_alpha   90.00
_cell.angle_beta   90.00
_cell.angle_gamma   90.00
#
_symmetry.space_group_name_H-M   'P 1'
#
loop_
_entity.id
_entity.type
_entity.pdbx_description
1 polymer ?
#
loop_
_entity_poly.entity_id
_entity_poly.type
_entity_poly.pdbx_seq_one_letter_code
_entity_poly.pdbx_strand_id
1 'polypeptide(L)'
;MIWRASLFVKYALPLVVLVSGALVVSGLVEIYFSYQENKSALARIQHEKAAAAAIRIEQFVRELEHDLAWIAQMPWGSRGVSLDQRRLDSLRLLRQVPAITEVSHIDPTGHEQLRVSRLAMDVIGSNANFTADPKFTEPMARKTYFSPVYFRKESEPYMTIAMAGAGEDAGVVAAEGNLKFIWDVVSNLKVGKGGYAYVVDARGRLIAHPDISLVLQKTDLAALPQLRATGRASVGEEGKPVEAAARHRRRQTRGARRRASP
;
A
#
# COMPACT_ATOMS: atom_id res chain seq x y z
N MET A 1 47.43 63.82 -15.00
CA MET A 1 48.12 63.01 -13.96
C MET A 1 47.96 61.52 -14.35
N ILE A 2 48.89 60.96 -15.09
CA ILE A 2 48.78 59.57 -15.62
C ILE A 2 49.34 58.66 -14.51
N TRP A 3 48.46 57.93 -13.88
CA TRP A 3 48.79 56.95 -12.85
C TRP A 3 49.64 55.83 -13.47
N ARG A 4 50.93 55.85 -13.25
CA ARG A 4 51.86 54.76 -13.56
C ARG A 4 51.46 53.58 -12.66
N ALA A 5 50.59 52.71 -13.15
CA ALA A 5 50.31 51.46 -12.45
C ALA A 5 51.65 50.73 -12.27
N SER A 6 52.05 50.47 -11.03
CA SER A 6 53.28 49.78 -10.69
C SER A 6 53.31 48.44 -11.46
N LEU A 7 54.48 48.05 -11.99
CA LEU A 7 54.70 46.76 -12.65
C LEU A 7 54.09 45.60 -11.88
N PHE A 8 54.13 45.68 -10.56
CA PHE A 8 53.47 44.72 -9.66
C PHE A 8 51.96 44.57 -9.90
N VAL A 9 51.24 45.66 -10.05
CA VAL A 9 49.80 45.61 -10.34
C VAL A 9 49.48 45.01 -11.70
N LYS A 10 50.33 45.22 -12.71
CA LYS A 10 50.15 44.66 -14.03
C LYS A 10 50.26 43.12 -14.07
N TYR A 11 51.05 42.52 -13.22
CA TYR A 11 51.22 41.07 -13.12
C TYR A 11 50.41 40.43 -12.03
N ALA A 12 50.22 41.08 -10.90
CA ALA A 12 49.45 40.55 -9.78
C ALA A 12 47.92 40.50 -10.06
N LEU A 13 47.38 41.55 -10.74
CA LEU A 13 45.94 41.59 -11.03
C LEU A 13 45.46 40.41 -11.91
N PRO A 14 46.07 40.12 -13.07
CA PRO A 14 45.66 38.99 -13.88
C PRO A 14 45.87 37.65 -13.21
N LEU A 15 46.91 37.49 -12.36
CA LEU A 15 47.14 36.29 -11.60
C LEU A 15 46.03 36.08 -10.56
N VAL A 16 45.64 37.10 -9.83
CA VAL A 16 44.53 37.03 -8.85
C VAL A 16 43.21 36.73 -9.57
N VAL A 17 42.91 37.35 -10.69
CA VAL A 17 41.70 37.09 -11.49
C VAL A 17 41.69 35.65 -11.99
N LEU A 18 42.81 35.12 -12.44
CA LEU A 18 42.91 33.76 -12.93
C LEU A 18 42.72 32.74 -11.83
N VAL A 19 43.39 32.95 -10.66
CA VAL A 19 43.23 32.04 -9.50
C VAL A 19 41.82 32.10 -8.96
N SER A 20 41.26 33.32 -8.78
CA SER A 20 39.89 33.46 -8.29
C SER A 20 38.87 32.87 -9.26
N GLY A 21 39.08 33.06 -10.59
CA GLY A 21 38.25 32.46 -11.62
C GLY A 21 38.29 30.94 -11.58
N ALA A 22 39.47 30.33 -11.44
CA ALA A 22 39.65 28.88 -11.31
C ALA A 22 38.94 28.33 -10.06
N LEU A 23 39.05 29.03 -8.90
CA LEU A 23 38.38 28.61 -7.69
C LEU A 23 36.85 28.71 -7.81
N VAL A 24 36.33 29.76 -8.45
CA VAL A 24 34.88 29.88 -8.68
C VAL A 24 34.37 28.77 -9.58
N VAL A 25 35.07 28.48 -10.68
CA VAL A 25 34.69 27.38 -11.60
C VAL A 25 34.75 26.05 -10.88
N SER A 26 35.81 25.77 -10.12
CA SER A 26 35.92 24.53 -9.32
C SER A 26 34.78 24.40 -8.32
N GLY A 27 34.45 25.48 -7.59
CA GLY A 27 33.33 25.48 -6.65
C GLY A 27 31.96 25.24 -7.30
N LEU A 28 31.72 25.83 -8.47
CA LEU A 28 30.48 25.59 -9.23
C LEU A 28 30.36 24.14 -9.72
N VAL A 29 31.47 23.56 -10.18
CA VAL A 29 31.53 22.16 -10.61
C VAL A 29 31.26 21.24 -9.42
N GLU A 30 31.88 21.49 -8.27
CA GLU A 30 31.68 20.72 -7.05
C GLU A 30 30.21 20.80 -6.54
N ILE A 31 29.62 21.97 -6.53
CA ILE A 31 28.21 22.17 -6.19
C ILE A 31 27.29 21.40 -7.14
N TYR A 32 27.58 21.42 -8.43
CA TYR A 32 26.80 20.71 -9.43
C TYR A 32 26.83 19.18 -9.20
N PHE A 33 28.02 18.62 -9.02
CA PHE A 33 28.19 17.18 -8.77
C PHE A 33 27.57 16.77 -7.43
N SER A 34 27.82 17.52 -6.35
CA SER A 34 27.24 17.30 -5.04
C SER A 34 25.70 17.34 -5.07
N TYR A 35 25.11 18.27 -5.84
CA TYR A 35 23.66 18.32 -6.02
C TYR A 35 23.11 17.09 -6.73
N GLN A 36 23.76 16.62 -7.79
CA GLN A 36 23.36 15.42 -8.53
C GLN A 36 23.50 14.15 -7.68
N GLU A 37 24.59 14.03 -6.96
CA GLU A 37 24.84 12.91 -6.05
C GLU A 37 23.80 12.85 -4.92
N ASN A 38 23.54 13.96 -4.26
CA ASN A 38 22.51 14.06 -3.22
C ASN A 38 21.11 13.70 -3.77
N LYS A 39 20.78 14.12 -4.99
CA LYS A 39 19.50 13.81 -5.61
C LYS A 39 19.36 12.31 -5.89
N SER A 40 20.41 11.66 -6.39
CA SER A 40 20.41 10.22 -6.66
C SER A 40 20.38 9.39 -5.38
N ALA A 41 21.14 9.79 -4.37
CA ALA A 41 21.14 9.16 -3.04
C ALA A 41 19.76 9.23 -2.38
N LEU A 42 19.11 10.40 -2.40
CA LEU A 42 17.75 10.57 -1.88
C LEU A 42 16.73 9.69 -2.62
N ALA A 43 16.84 9.60 -3.95
CA ALA A 43 15.94 8.75 -4.74
C ALA A 43 16.12 7.27 -4.38
N ARG A 44 17.37 6.80 -4.18
CA ARG A 44 17.67 5.43 -3.73
C ARG A 44 17.08 5.14 -2.36
N ILE A 45 17.31 6.01 -1.36
CA ILE A 45 16.77 5.84 -0.01
C ILE A 45 15.24 5.81 -0.03
N GLN A 46 14.59 6.63 -0.85
CA GLN A 46 13.14 6.62 -1.00
C GLN A 46 12.64 5.31 -1.59
N HIS A 47 13.32 4.79 -2.61
CA HIS A 47 12.99 3.51 -3.22
C HIS A 47 13.16 2.35 -2.23
N GLU A 48 14.27 2.29 -1.51
CA GLU A 48 14.52 1.27 -0.49
C GLU A 48 13.47 1.28 0.62
N LYS A 49 13.07 2.46 1.10
CA LYS A 49 12.01 2.59 2.11
C LYS A 49 10.64 2.14 1.57
N ALA A 50 10.32 2.50 0.33
CA ALA A 50 9.09 2.07 -0.31
C ALA A 50 9.06 0.54 -0.51
N ALA A 51 10.16 -0.04 -0.97
CA ALA A 51 10.30 -1.49 -1.11
C ALA A 51 10.17 -2.22 0.24
N ALA A 52 10.80 -1.72 1.29
CA ALA A 52 10.68 -2.31 2.63
C ALA A 52 9.23 -2.25 3.16
N ALA A 53 8.51 -1.15 2.89
CA ALA A 53 7.09 -1.04 3.24
C ALA A 53 6.23 -2.02 2.44
N ALA A 54 6.47 -2.15 1.14
CA ALA A 54 5.77 -3.10 0.28
C ALA A 54 5.95 -4.55 0.76
N ILE A 55 7.19 -4.94 1.10
CA ILE A 55 7.49 -6.27 1.65
C ILE A 55 6.70 -6.51 2.96
N ARG A 56 6.64 -5.54 3.87
CA ARG A 56 5.88 -5.67 5.11
C ARG A 56 4.38 -5.85 4.87
N ILE A 57 3.81 -5.11 3.92
CA ILE A 57 2.41 -5.22 3.55
C ILE A 57 2.13 -6.58 2.90
N GLU A 58 3.01 -7.03 2.02
CA GLU A 58 2.91 -8.34 1.38
C GLU A 58 3.00 -9.48 2.41
N GLN A 59 3.93 -9.40 3.35
CA GLN A 59 4.06 -10.36 4.45
C GLN A 59 2.80 -10.42 5.30
N PHE A 60 2.23 -9.27 5.64
CA PHE A 60 0.98 -9.20 6.39
C PHE A 60 -0.19 -9.87 5.65
N VAL A 61 -0.34 -9.62 4.35
CA VAL A 61 -1.41 -10.25 3.56
C VAL A 61 -1.19 -11.77 3.46
N ARG A 62 0.05 -12.22 3.27
CA ARG A 62 0.38 -13.65 3.23
C ARG A 62 0.15 -14.34 4.58
N GLU A 63 0.39 -13.67 5.68
CA GLU A 63 0.12 -14.17 7.02
C GLU A 63 -1.37 -14.38 7.22
N LEU A 64 -2.20 -13.40 6.84
CA LEU A 64 -3.65 -13.54 6.84
C LEU A 64 -4.14 -14.71 5.96
N GLU A 65 -3.57 -14.87 4.78
CA GLU A 65 -3.87 -15.98 3.87
C GLU A 65 -3.51 -17.33 4.50
N HIS A 66 -2.32 -17.43 5.10
CA HIS A 66 -1.84 -18.64 5.75
C HIS A 66 -2.74 -19.07 6.91
N ASP A 67 -3.12 -18.13 7.77
CA ASP A 67 -3.95 -18.39 8.93
C ASP A 67 -5.38 -18.80 8.52
N LEU A 68 -5.90 -18.21 7.45
CA LEU A 68 -7.21 -18.55 6.91
C LEU A 68 -7.20 -19.93 6.23
N ALA A 69 -6.10 -20.28 5.54
CA ALA A 69 -5.95 -21.55 4.84
C ALA A 69 -6.15 -22.76 5.74
N TRP A 70 -5.67 -22.68 6.99
CA TRP A 70 -5.84 -23.75 7.96
C TRP A 70 -7.32 -24.06 8.25
N ILE A 71 -8.15 -23.01 8.42
CA ILE A 71 -9.59 -23.17 8.65
C ILE A 71 -10.32 -23.62 7.37
N ALA A 72 -9.89 -23.13 6.21
CA ALA A 72 -10.50 -23.47 4.93
C ALA A 72 -10.36 -24.96 4.56
N GLN A 73 -9.31 -25.62 5.04
CA GLN A 73 -9.08 -27.04 4.78
C GLN A 73 -10.04 -28.00 5.50
N MET A 74 -10.88 -27.50 6.40
CA MET A 74 -11.84 -28.34 7.13
C MET A 74 -12.96 -28.86 6.20
N PRO A 75 -13.10 -30.18 6.03
CA PRO A 75 -14.07 -30.74 5.09
C PRO A 75 -15.51 -30.50 5.52
N TRP A 76 -16.43 -30.43 4.55
CA TRP A 76 -17.86 -30.46 4.72
C TRP A 76 -18.40 -31.90 4.56
N GLY A 77 -19.65 -32.12 4.88
CA GLY A 77 -20.32 -33.44 4.71
C GLY A 77 -20.29 -34.33 5.96
N SER A 78 -20.62 -35.62 5.80
CA SER A 78 -20.82 -36.58 6.89
C SER A 78 -19.57 -36.88 7.73
N ARG A 79 -18.39 -36.67 7.18
CA ARG A 79 -17.11 -36.73 7.88
C ARG A 79 -16.59 -35.34 8.26
N GLY A 80 -17.42 -34.31 8.05
CA GLY A 80 -17.06 -32.91 8.25
C GLY A 80 -17.04 -32.52 9.72
N VAL A 81 -16.39 -31.40 9.95
CA VAL A 81 -16.31 -30.74 11.26
C VAL A 81 -17.67 -30.10 11.57
N SER A 82 -18.15 -30.24 12.81
CA SER A 82 -19.41 -29.62 13.24
C SER A 82 -19.36 -28.08 13.17
N LEU A 83 -20.52 -27.44 13.05
CA LEU A 83 -20.61 -25.98 13.06
C LEU A 83 -20.06 -25.37 14.37
N ASP A 84 -20.28 -26.07 15.52
CA ASP A 84 -19.74 -25.62 16.80
C ASP A 84 -18.21 -25.62 16.80
N GLN A 85 -17.59 -26.67 16.25
CA GLN A 85 -16.14 -26.73 16.14
C GLN A 85 -15.61 -25.64 15.19
N ARG A 86 -16.25 -25.42 14.04
CA ARG A 86 -15.91 -24.32 13.09
C ARG A 86 -16.03 -22.96 13.76
N ARG A 87 -17.05 -22.79 14.60
CA ARG A 87 -17.24 -21.55 15.39
C ARG A 87 -16.09 -21.35 16.37
N LEU A 88 -15.70 -22.41 17.12
CA LEU A 88 -14.59 -22.33 18.07
C LEU A 88 -13.27 -21.98 17.37
N ASP A 89 -12.99 -22.59 16.22
CA ASP A 89 -11.77 -22.35 15.47
C ASP A 89 -11.76 -20.94 14.85
N SER A 90 -12.90 -20.45 14.36
CA SER A 90 -13.08 -19.07 13.93
C SER A 90 -12.87 -18.07 15.06
N LEU A 91 -13.38 -18.36 16.26
CA LEU A 91 -13.16 -17.52 17.45
C LEU A 91 -11.69 -17.50 17.88
N ARG A 92 -10.95 -18.63 17.72
CA ARG A 92 -9.51 -18.69 17.96
C ARG A 92 -8.76 -17.82 16.94
N LEU A 93 -9.06 -17.97 15.64
CA LEU A 93 -8.48 -17.15 14.60
C LEU A 93 -8.72 -15.66 14.86
N LEU A 94 -9.95 -15.26 15.11
CA LEU A 94 -10.28 -13.87 15.43
C LEU A 94 -9.50 -13.33 16.63
N ARG A 95 -9.19 -14.15 17.65
CA ARG A 95 -8.37 -13.76 18.80
C ARG A 95 -6.90 -13.64 18.46
N GLN A 96 -6.36 -14.55 17.66
CA GLN A 96 -4.95 -14.58 17.28
C GLN A 96 -4.61 -13.49 16.27
N VAL A 97 -5.52 -13.23 15.33
CA VAL A 97 -5.31 -12.27 14.23
C VAL A 97 -6.25 -11.07 14.36
N PRO A 98 -5.82 -10.00 15.06
CA PRO A 98 -6.65 -8.81 15.28
C PRO A 98 -7.13 -8.11 14.02
N ALA A 99 -6.42 -8.29 12.91
CA ALA A 99 -6.80 -7.72 11.62
C ALA A 99 -8.02 -8.38 10.99
N ILE A 100 -8.30 -9.65 11.31
CA ILE A 100 -9.52 -10.33 10.87
C ILE A 100 -10.65 -9.95 11.84
N THR A 101 -11.72 -9.40 11.30
CA THR A 101 -12.87 -8.92 12.07
C THR A 101 -14.09 -9.83 11.98
N GLU A 102 -14.17 -10.61 10.90
CA GLU A 102 -15.30 -11.49 10.62
C GLU A 102 -14.83 -12.70 9.80
N VAL A 103 -15.38 -13.87 10.05
CA VAL A 103 -15.15 -15.09 9.30
C VAL A 103 -16.50 -15.71 8.96
N SER A 104 -16.74 -15.94 7.68
CA SER A 104 -17.92 -16.61 7.13
C SER A 104 -17.55 -17.97 6.55
N HIS A 105 -18.31 -18.98 6.90
CA HIS A 105 -18.23 -20.33 6.34
C HIS A 105 -19.40 -20.55 5.38
N ILE A 106 -19.07 -20.74 4.10
CA ILE A 106 -20.01 -20.97 3.01
C ILE A 106 -19.87 -22.42 2.60
N ASP A 107 -20.98 -23.13 2.55
CA ASP A 107 -21.00 -24.54 2.17
C ASP A 107 -20.73 -24.74 0.65
N PRO A 108 -20.54 -25.99 0.17
CA PRO A 108 -20.31 -26.27 -1.25
C PRO A 108 -21.45 -25.83 -2.17
N THR A 109 -22.65 -25.60 -1.63
CA THR A 109 -23.82 -25.14 -2.41
C THR A 109 -23.90 -23.62 -2.48
N GLY A 110 -22.96 -22.89 -1.84
CA GLY A 110 -22.88 -21.42 -1.84
C GLY A 110 -23.76 -20.75 -0.79
N HIS A 111 -24.22 -21.49 0.24
CA HIS A 111 -25.00 -20.93 1.32
C HIS A 111 -24.15 -20.72 2.58
N GLU A 112 -24.30 -19.56 3.21
CA GLU A 112 -23.61 -19.25 4.46
C GLU A 112 -24.22 -20.05 5.62
N GLN A 113 -23.42 -20.92 6.24
CA GLN A 113 -23.84 -21.74 7.36
C GLN A 113 -23.44 -21.16 8.72
N LEU A 114 -22.35 -20.38 8.72
CA LEU A 114 -21.83 -19.79 9.94
C LEU A 114 -21.12 -18.47 9.63
N ARG A 115 -21.40 -17.45 10.42
CA ARG A 115 -20.62 -16.20 10.43
C ARG A 115 -20.26 -15.84 11.86
N VAL A 116 -18.98 -15.68 12.13
CA VAL A 116 -18.43 -15.29 13.42
C VAL A 116 -17.81 -13.92 13.31
N SER A 117 -18.20 -12.98 14.16
CA SER A 117 -17.79 -11.58 14.01
C SER A 117 -17.38 -10.98 15.35
N ARG A 118 -16.34 -10.14 15.34
CA ARG A 118 -15.99 -9.28 16.50
C ARG A 118 -16.89 -8.07 16.63
N LEU A 119 -17.52 -7.67 15.52
CA LEU A 119 -18.22 -6.40 15.38
C LEU A 119 -19.75 -6.56 15.46
N ALA A 120 -20.22 -7.79 15.40
CA ALA A 120 -21.63 -8.15 15.43
C ALA A 120 -21.84 -9.48 16.16
N MET A 121 -23.09 -9.86 16.36
CA MET A 121 -23.42 -11.19 16.90
C MET A 121 -23.09 -12.28 15.88
N ASP A 122 -22.67 -13.44 16.37
CA ASP A 122 -22.49 -14.63 15.54
C ASP A 122 -23.85 -15.03 14.92
N VAL A 123 -23.80 -15.46 13.67
CA VAL A 123 -24.98 -15.94 12.94
C VAL A 123 -24.74 -17.38 12.54
N ILE A 124 -25.65 -18.26 12.96
CA ILE A 124 -25.62 -19.70 12.65
C ILE A 124 -26.83 -19.99 11.77
N GLY A 125 -26.60 -20.65 10.60
CA GLY A 125 -27.67 -21.02 9.70
C GLY A 125 -28.37 -19.85 9.03
N SER A 126 -27.63 -18.78 8.67
CA SER A 126 -28.20 -17.64 7.97
C SER A 126 -28.80 -18.01 6.60
N ASN A 127 -28.28 -19.07 5.98
CA ASN A 127 -28.65 -19.56 4.66
C ASN A 127 -28.57 -18.46 3.56
N ALA A 128 -27.78 -17.41 3.80
CA ALA A 128 -27.58 -16.37 2.80
C ALA A 128 -26.89 -16.96 1.58
N ASN A 129 -27.46 -16.67 0.41
CA ASN A 129 -27.00 -17.24 -0.86
C ASN A 129 -25.88 -16.39 -1.47
N PHE A 130 -24.71 -16.99 -1.68
CA PHE A 130 -23.53 -16.39 -2.27
C PHE A 130 -23.10 -17.09 -3.57
N THR A 131 -23.94 -17.91 -4.19
CA THR A 131 -23.62 -18.66 -5.42
C THR A 131 -23.17 -17.78 -6.58
N ALA A 132 -23.63 -16.52 -6.66
CA ALA A 132 -23.23 -15.54 -7.67
C ALA A 132 -22.20 -14.51 -7.16
N ASP A 133 -21.83 -14.59 -5.89
CA ASP A 133 -20.89 -13.62 -5.30
C ASP A 133 -19.44 -13.99 -5.63
N PRO A 134 -18.58 -13.03 -6.03
CA PRO A 134 -17.16 -13.27 -6.28
C PRO A 134 -16.42 -13.92 -5.10
N LYS A 135 -16.81 -13.66 -3.85
CA LYS A 135 -16.22 -14.28 -2.67
C LYS A 135 -16.46 -15.82 -2.58
N PHE A 136 -17.41 -16.35 -3.35
CA PHE A 136 -17.65 -17.77 -3.48
C PHE A 136 -17.13 -18.31 -4.82
N THR A 137 -17.47 -17.67 -5.95
CA THR A 137 -17.17 -18.17 -7.29
C THR A 137 -15.67 -18.14 -7.61
N GLU A 138 -14.97 -17.06 -7.24
CA GLU A 138 -13.55 -16.92 -7.54
C GLU A 138 -12.65 -17.92 -6.77
N PRO A 139 -12.81 -18.12 -5.43
CA PRO A 139 -11.99 -19.12 -4.75
C PRO A 139 -12.29 -20.54 -5.19
N MET A 140 -13.52 -20.85 -5.60
CA MET A 140 -13.85 -22.16 -6.19
C MET A 140 -13.09 -22.42 -7.49
N ALA A 141 -12.86 -21.37 -8.30
CA ALA A 141 -12.10 -21.47 -9.55
C ALA A 141 -10.58 -21.40 -9.35
N ARG A 142 -10.08 -20.55 -8.43
CA ARG A 142 -8.66 -20.18 -8.31
C ARG A 142 -8.04 -20.50 -6.95
N LYS A 143 -8.77 -21.15 -6.04
CA LYS A 143 -8.40 -21.48 -4.64
C LYS A 143 -8.42 -20.30 -3.69
N THR A 144 -7.95 -19.14 -4.07
CA THR A 144 -7.92 -17.94 -3.24
C THR A 144 -8.47 -16.74 -4.01
N TYR A 145 -9.21 -15.89 -3.32
CA TYR A 145 -9.74 -14.64 -3.85
C TYR A 145 -9.46 -13.50 -2.88
N PHE A 146 -9.01 -12.37 -3.43
CA PHE A 146 -8.85 -11.10 -2.73
C PHE A 146 -9.79 -10.08 -3.34
N SER A 147 -10.72 -9.55 -2.56
CA SER A 147 -11.63 -8.52 -3.05
C SER A 147 -10.88 -7.19 -3.30
N PRO A 148 -11.42 -6.31 -4.15
CA PRO A 148 -11.03 -4.91 -4.13
C PRO A 148 -11.22 -4.33 -2.73
N VAL A 149 -10.40 -3.33 -2.37
CA VAL A 149 -10.56 -2.62 -1.09
C VAL A 149 -11.88 -1.87 -1.08
N TYR A 150 -12.63 -2.00 0.00
CA TYR A 150 -13.88 -1.28 0.26
C TYR A 150 -13.85 -0.65 1.66
N PHE A 151 -14.73 0.31 1.89
CA PHE A 151 -14.80 1.05 3.15
C PHE A 151 -16.03 0.63 3.94
N ARG A 152 -15.81 0.15 5.16
CA ARG A 152 -16.88 -0.21 6.09
C ARG A 152 -17.19 1.01 6.96
N LYS A 153 -18.47 1.36 7.11
CA LYS A 153 -18.92 2.55 7.87
C LYS A 153 -18.19 3.86 7.45
N GLU A 154 -17.80 3.95 6.19
CA GLU A 154 -17.13 5.10 5.58
C GLU A 154 -15.79 5.52 6.21
N SER A 155 -15.22 4.73 7.14
CA SER A 155 -14.05 5.15 7.91
C SER A 155 -12.84 4.22 7.80
N GLU A 156 -13.05 2.92 7.63
CA GLU A 156 -11.95 1.94 7.67
C GLU A 156 -11.86 1.15 6.37
N PRO A 157 -10.64 0.98 5.82
CA PRO A 157 -10.43 0.14 4.64
C PRO A 157 -10.46 -1.34 5.02
N TYR A 158 -11.22 -2.11 4.27
CA TYR A 158 -11.38 -3.56 4.41
C TYR A 158 -11.11 -4.27 3.10
N MET A 159 -10.75 -5.53 3.20
CA MET A 159 -10.62 -6.45 2.08
C MET A 159 -11.18 -7.81 2.51
N THR A 160 -11.94 -8.45 1.65
CA THR A 160 -12.34 -9.85 1.83
C THR A 160 -11.26 -10.76 1.27
N ILE A 161 -10.81 -11.72 2.07
CA ILE A 161 -9.95 -12.82 1.64
C ILE A 161 -10.81 -14.08 1.71
N ALA A 162 -11.01 -14.74 0.58
CA ALA A 162 -11.80 -15.96 0.53
C ALA A 162 -10.98 -17.12 -0.02
N MET A 163 -11.12 -18.30 0.60
CA MET A 163 -10.38 -19.49 0.24
C MET A 163 -11.30 -20.72 0.14
N ALA A 164 -11.15 -21.46 -0.94
CA ALA A 164 -11.82 -22.75 -1.10
C ALA A 164 -11.07 -23.83 -0.33
N GLY A 165 -11.81 -24.70 0.30
CA GLY A 165 -11.28 -25.92 0.90
C GLY A 165 -10.72 -26.91 -0.12
N ALA A 166 -10.26 -28.06 0.35
CA ALA A 166 -9.76 -29.14 -0.49
C ALA A 166 -10.84 -30.22 -0.69
N GLY A 167 -10.93 -30.78 -1.90
CA GLY A 167 -11.82 -31.89 -2.24
C GLY A 167 -13.10 -31.48 -2.97
N GLU A 168 -13.92 -32.49 -3.31
CA GLU A 168 -15.17 -32.30 -4.07
C GLU A 168 -16.27 -31.63 -3.23
N ASP A 169 -16.28 -31.88 -1.93
CA ASP A 169 -17.20 -31.26 -0.98
C ASP A 169 -16.58 -29.99 -0.34
N ALA A 170 -15.78 -29.25 -1.11
CA ALA A 170 -15.12 -28.06 -0.62
C ALA A 170 -16.11 -26.89 -0.53
N GLY A 171 -16.27 -26.32 0.65
CA GLY A 171 -16.88 -25.01 0.82
C GLY A 171 -15.85 -23.90 0.73
N VAL A 172 -16.28 -22.70 1.02
CA VAL A 172 -15.44 -21.49 1.04
C VAL A 172 -15.44 -20.90 2.44
N VAL A 173 -14.26 -20.48 2.90
CA VAL A 173 -14.11 -19.64 4.08
C VAL A 173 -13.73 -18.24 3.62
N ALA A 174 -14.52 -17.25 4.01
CA ALA A 174 -14.27 -15.84 3.69
C ALA A 174 -14.01 -15.06 4.98
N ALA A 175 -12.92 -14.31 5.01
CA ALA A 175 -12.54 -13.45 6.13
C ALA A 175 -12.55 -11.98 5.73
N GLU A 176 -13.08 -11.13 6.59
CA GLU A 176 -13.03 -9.68 6.44
C GLU A 176 -11.81 -9.13 7.17
N GLY A 177 -10.81 -8.71 6.39
CA GLY A 177 -9.56 -8.13 6.89
C GLY A 177 -9.61 -6.62 6.99
N ASN A 178 -9.32 -6.06 8.16
CA ASN A 178 -9.13 -4.63 8.36
C ASN A 178 -7.72 -4.24 7.94
N LEU A 179 -7.59 -3.29 7.03
CA LEU A 179 -6.33 -2.85 6.46
C LEU A 179 -5.67 -1.69 7.23
N LYS A 180 -6.10 -1.42 8.47
CA LYS A 180 -5.52 -0.37 9.31
C LYS A 180 -4.00 -0.51 9.46
N PHE A 181 -3.49 -1.74 9.50
CA PHE A 181 -2.04 -2.00 9.53
C PHE A 181 -1.32 -1.35 8.34
N ILE A 182 -1.91 -1.38 7.15
CA ILE A 182 -1.33 -0.73 5.95
C ILE A 182 -1.24 0.78 6.16
N TRP A 183 -2.27 1.38 6.75
CA TRP A 183 -2.26 2.80 7.10
C TRP A 183 -1.18 3.12 8.14
N ASP A 184 -1.02 2.29 9.17
CA ASP A 184 0.02 2.46 10.19
C ASP A 184 1.43 2.39 9.60
N VAL A 185 1.70 1.42 8.70
CA VAL A 185 2.98 1.31 7.98
C VAL A 185 3.27 2.57 7.18
N VAL A 186 2.29 3.07 6.43
CA VAL A 186 2.42 4.25 5.56
C VAL A 186 2.61 5.53 6.37
N SER A 187 1.82 5.72 7.42
CA SER A 187 1.85 6.94 8.26
C SER A 187 3.15 7.07 9.04
N ASN A 188 3.77 5.95 9.41
CA ASN A 188 5.05 5.93 10.11
C ASN A 188 6.26 6.03 9.16
N LEU A 189 6.05 5.97 7.85
CA LEU A 189 7.14 6.05 6.88
C LEU A 189 7.57 7.50 6.65
N LYS A 190 8.63 7.91 7.34
CA LYS A 190 9.23 9.25 7.17
C LYS A 190 10.04 9.32 5.87
N VAL A 191 9.61 10.18 4.94
CA VAL A 191 10.27 10.44 3.66
C VAL A 191 10.86 11.85 3.66
N GLY A 192 12.10 12.01 4.16
CA GLY A 192 12.74 13.31 4.28
C GLY A 192 11.98 14.27 5.22
N LYS A 193 12.15 15.59 5.02
CA LYS A 193 11.54 16.63 5.86
C LYS A 193 10.07 16.96 5.53
N GLY A 194 9.53 16.52 4.43
CA GLY A 194 8.17 16.90 4.00
C GLY A 194 7.56 15.95 2.97
N GLY A 195 8.17 14.78 2.77
CA GLY A 195 7.64 13.72 1.94
C GLY A 195 6.78 12.74 2.74
N TYR A 196 5.89 12.06 2.04
CA TYR A 196 5.04 11.01 2.59
C TYR A 196 4.94 9.84 1.61
N ALA A 197 4.61 8.68 2.15
CA ALA A 197 4.27 7.50 1.37
C ALA A 197 2.75 7.38 1.26
N TYR A 198 2.30 6.67 0.24
CA TYR A 198 0.90 6.30 0.07
C TYR A 198 0.80 4.96 -0.67
N VAL A 199 -0.32 4.27 -0.52
CA VAL A 199 -0.61 3.00 -1.18
C VAL A 199 -1.83 3.18 -2.06
N VAL A 200 -1.76 2.62 -3.27
CA VAL A 200 -2.86 2.58 -4.23
C VAL A 200 -3.15 1.13 -4.63
N ASP A 201 -4.39 0.86 -5.03
CA ASP A 201 -4.75 -0.41 -5.65
C ASP A 201 -4.30 -0.46 -7.13
N ALA A 202 -4.49 -1.62 -7.76
CA ALA A 202 -4.16 -1.83 -9.18
C ALA A 202 -4.90 -0.88 -10.14
N ARG A 203 -5.99 -0.25 -9.68
CA ARG A 203 -6.77 0.75 -10.43
C ARG A 203 -6.33 2.18 -10.17
N GLY A 204 -5.32 2.40 -9.31
CA GLY A 204 -4.85 3.72 -8.91
C GLY A 204 -5.67 4.40 -7.81
N ARG A 205 -6.62 3.70 -7.17
CA ARG A 205 -7.40 4.26 -6.05
C ARG A 205 -6.57 4.25 -4.78
N LEU A 206 -6.64 5.31 -4.02
CA LEU A 206 -5.88 5.51 -2.79
C LEU A 206 -6.43 4.59 -1.68
N ILE A 207 -5.57 3.70 -1.16
CA ILE A 207 -5.88 2.75 -0.07
C ILE A 207 -5.39 3.29 1.27
N ALA A 208 -4.17 3.84 1.31
CA ALA A 208 -3.58 4.39 2.53
C ALA A 208 -2.80 5.66 2.23
N HIS A 209 -2.95 6.64 3.10
CA HIS A 209 -2.29 7.94 3.04
C HIS A 209 -2.22 8.53 4.46
N PRO A 210 -1.16 9.28 4.84
CA PRO A 210 -1.10 9.94 6.16
C PRO A 210 -2.30 10.85 6.44
N ASP A 211 -2.79 11.54 5.42
CA ASP A 211 -4.07 12.26 5.48
C ASP A 211 -5.21 11.30 5.09
N ILE A 212 -5.91 10.79 6.10
CA ILE A 212 -7.01 9.84 5.92
C ILE A 212 -8.19 10.43 5.12
N SER A 213 -8.37 11.75 5.13
CA SER A 213 -9.48 12.40 4.42
C SER A 213 -9.42 12.17 2.92
N LEU A 214 -8.20 12.09 2.34
CA LEU A 214 -8.00 11.76 0.93
C LEU A 214 -8.39 10.32 0.60
N VAL A 215 -8.20 9.40 1.53
CA VAL A 215 -8.59 7.99 1.40
C VAL A 215 -10.12 7.87 1.44
N LEU A 216 -10.76 8.56 2.39
CA LEU A 216 -12.22 8.57 2.54
C LEU A 216 -12.93 9.20 1.34
N GLN A 217 -12.33 10.20 0.70
CA GLN A 217 -12.82 10.79 -0.53
C GLN A 217 -12.68 9.87 -1.75
N LYS A 218 -12.16 8.64 -1.56
CA LYS A 218 -11.92 7.66 -2.63
C LYS A 218 -11.10 8.25 -3.78
N THR A 219 -10.07 9.04 -3.43
CA THR A 219 -9.24 9.78 -4.39
C THR A 219 -8.62 8.82 -5.40
N ASP A 220 -8.85 9.10 -6.68
CA ASP A 220 -8.25 8.36 -7.79
C ASP A 220 -6.96 9.07 -8.24
N LEU A 221 -5.84 8.36 -8.18
CA LEU A 221 -4.52 8.82 -8.58
C LEU A 221 -4.03 8.19 -9.89
N ALA A 222 -4.86 7.41 -10.59
CA ALA A 222 -4.49 6.72 -11.84
C ALA A 222 -3.97 7.67 -12.93
N ALA A 223 -4.39 8.94 -12.90
CA ALA A 223 -3.93 9.97 -13.84
C ALA A 223 -2.49 10.44 -13.59
N LEU A 224 -1.88 10.12 -12.44
CA LEU A 224 -0.52 10.55 -12.12
C LEU A 224 0.50 9.86 -13.04
N PRO A 225 1.40 10.64 -13.71
CA PRO A 225 2.41 10.07 -14.62
C PRO A 225 3.28 9.00 -13.96
N GLN A 226 3.46 9.12 -12.65
CA GLN A 226 4.26 8.20 -11.87
C GLN A 226 3.63 6.81 -11.75
N LEU A 227 2.32 6.75 -11.55
CA LEU A 227 1.59 5.49 -11.48
C LEU A 227 1.47 4.83 -12.84
N ARG A 228 1.33 5.63 -13.91
CA ARG A 228 1.36 5.11 -15.29
C ARG A 228 2.70 4.49 -15.66
N ALA A 229 3.80 5.05 -15.17
CA ALA A 229 5.14 4.48 -15.40
C ALA A 229 5.34 3.15 -14.64
N THR A 230 4.81 3.06 -13.41
CA THR A 230 4.92 1.87 -12.57
C THR A 230 3.95 0.76 -13.02
N GLY A 231 2.72 1.11 -13.38
CA GLY A 231 1.72 0.16 -13.90
C GLY A 231 2.13 -0.50 -15.23
N ARG A 232 3.04 0.09 -15.99
CA ARG A 232 3.65 -0.56 -17.18
C ARG A 232 4.72 -1.59 -16.82
N ALA A 233 5.33 -1.47 -15.63
CA ALA A 233 6.34 -2.42 -15.16
C ALA A 233 5.72 -3.64 -14.44
N SER A 234 4.50 -3.51 -13.91
CA SER A 234 3.82 -4.55 -13.12
C SER A 234 2.83 -5.42 -13.92
N VAL A 235 2.61 -5.15 -15.21
CA VAL A 235 1.71 -5.94 -16.08
C VAL A 235 2.28 -7.33 -16.46
N GLY A 236 3.44 -7.71 -15.92
CA GLY A 236 4.07 -9.01 -16.18
C GLY A 236 3.75 -10.13 -15.18
N GLU A 237 3.05 -9.88 -14.07
CA GLU A 237 2.63 -10.93 -13.12
C GLU A 237 1.19 -10.74 -12.69
N GLU A 238 0.33 -11.56 -13.23
CA GLU A 238 -1.08 -11.68 -12.87
C GLU A 238 -1.23 -11.98 -11.37
N GLY A 239 -1.91 -11.09 -10.66
CA GLY A 239 -2.64 -11.45 -9.44
C GLY A 239 -2.03 -11.06 -8.10
N LYS A 240 -1.04 -10.16 -7.99
CA LYS A 240 -0.58 -9.69 -6.66
C LYS A 240 -0.86 -8.20 -6.45
N PRO A 241 -1.53 -7.85 -5.33
CA PRO A 241 -1.86 -6.47 -5.00
C PRO A 241 -0.70 -5.78 -4.27
N VAL A 242 -0.67 -4.48 -4.41
CA VAL A 242 0.00 -3.48 -3.57
C VAL A 242 1.42 -3.12 -3.95
N GLU A 243 1.54 -2.01 -4.66
CA GLU A 243 2.79 -1.29 -4.86
C GLU A 243 2.82 -0.04 -3.97
N ALA A 244 3.89 0.13 -3.18
CA ALA A 244 4.12 1.29 -2.33
C ALA A 244 4.99 2.32 -3.07
N ALA A 245 4.46 3.50 -3.34
CA ALA A 245 5.20 4.58 -3.98
C ALA A 245 5.46 5.75 -3.01
N ALA A 246 6.73 6.12 -2.81
CA ALA A 246 7.15 7.27 -1.99
C ALA A 246 7.53 8.45 -2.89
N ARG A 247 6.89 9.62 -2.76
CA ARG A 247 7.26 10.84 -3.48
C ARG A 247 7.07 12.15 -2.74
N HIS A 248 7.93 13.09 -3.10
CA HIS A 248 8.15 14.41 -2.53
C HIS A 248 7.24 15.46 -3.18
N ARG A 249 6.47 16.21 -2.38
CA ARG A 249 5.60 17.31 -2.84
C ARG A 249 6.25 18.68 -2.57
N ARG A 250 6.66 19.38 -3.61
CA ARG A 250 7.10 20.78 -3.53
C ARG A 250 6.36 21.73 -4.48
N ARG A 251 5.11 21.49 -4.88
CA ARG A 251 4.48 22.39 -5.87
C ARG A 251 3.00 22.78 -5.69
N GLN A 252 2.33 22.41 -4.61
CA GLN A 252 0.91 22.80 -4.49
C GLN A 252 0.59 23.91 -3.51
N THR A 253 1.52 24.37 -2.68
CA THR A 253 1.28 25.52 -1.78
C THR A 253 1.40 26.89 -2.44
N ARG A 254 1.86 27.00 -3.69
CA ARG A 254 1.92 28.28 -4.43
C ARG A 254 0.69 28.62 -5.27
N GLY A 255 -0.18 27.68 -5.55
CA GLY A 255 -1.41 27.90 -6.35
C GLY A 255 -2.62 28.38 -5.54
N ALA A 256 -2.69 27.99 -4.28
CA ALA A 256 -3.86 28.32 -3.45
C ALA A 256 -3.85 29.76 -2.87
N ARG A 257 -2.67 30.41 -2.81
CA ARG A 257 -2.57 31.79 -2.30
C ARG A 257 -2.82 32.90 -3.35
N ARG A 258 -3.04 32.55 -4.63
CA ARG A 258 -3.34 33.55 -5.67
C ARG A 258 -4.82 33.68 -6.02
N ARG A 259 -5.72 32.96 -5.35
CA ARG A 259 -7.17 33.09 -5.55
C ARG A 259 -7.97 33.62 -4.35
N ALA A 260 -7.27 34.14 -3.34
CA ALA A 260 -7.89 34.81 -2.20
C ALA A 260 -7.23 36.18 -2.00
N SER A 261 -7.55 37.09 -2.85
CA SER A 261 -7.50 38.52 -2.58
C SER A 261 -8.54 39.22 -3.44
N PRO A 262 -9.29 40.12 -2.84
CA PRO A 262 -10.49 40.71 -3.40
C PRO A 262 -10.21 41.58 -4.61
#